data_5660d0bed5f57b28de4d83381a257a30
#
_entry.id   5660d0bed5f57b28de4d83381a257a30
#
_cell.length_a   1.000
_cell.length_b   1.000
_cell.length_c   1.000
_cell.angle_alpha   90.00
_cell.angle_beta   90.00
_cell.angle_gamma   90.00
#
_symmetry.space_group_name_H-M   'P 1'
#
loop_
_entity.id
_entity.type
_entity.pdbx_description
1 polymer ?
#
loop_
_entity_poly.entity_id
_entity_poly.type
_entity_poly.pdbx_seq_one_letter_code
_entity_poly.pdbx_strand_id
1 'polypeptide(L)'
;RDYHNQHKIVNDGGWHIADAVKRSYDVEGMNVGTIAAGRIGYDVLRKMYPFDVHLHYNDRHRLPIEKEKELNLTYHETVESLVSVCDVINISCPLHSETENLFDEELISKCKKGAYVINTARGKIVNREAMAAALESGHISGYAGDVWFPQPAPNDHIWRKMPNHGMTPHTSGTSLSAQSRYAAGVREILECFFDGNPIRNEYIIVQNGDLAGMGAHSYSKGSATGGSEEAANFKK
;
A
#
# COMPACT_ATOMS: atom_id res chain seq x y z
N ARG A 1 2.54 13.14 13.41
CA ARG A 1 2.16 14.26 14.33
C ARG A 1 0.71 14.17 14.80
N ASP A 2 -0.03 13.12 14.43
CA ASP A 2 -1.44 12.93 14.82
C ASP A 2 -2.33 14.16 14.50
N TYR A 3 -2.14 14.70 13.29
CA TYR A 3 -2.77 15.96 12.86
C TYR A 3 -4.29 15.98 13.09
N HIS A 4 -4.97 14.89 12.79
CA HIS A 4 -6.44 14.83 12.89
C HIS A 4 -6.94 15.11 14.32
N ASN A 5 -6.34 14.45 15.32
CA ASN A 5 -6.69 14.66 16.72
C ASN A 5 -6.23 16.02 17.20
N GLN A 6 -5.04 16.49 16.81
CA GLN A 6 -4.53 17.80 17.18
C GLN A 6 -5.42 18.92 16.62
N HIS A 7 -5.86 18.80 15.36
CA HIS A 7 -6.81 19.73 14.76
C HIS A 7 -8.11 19.80 15.55
N LYS A 8 -8.67 18.64 15.91
CA LYS A 8 -9.90 18.58 16.71
C LYS A 8 -9.72 19.24 18.07
N ILE A 9 -8.64 18.96 18.80
CA ILE A 9 -8.33 19.55 20.11
C ILE A 9 -8.31 21.08 20.00
N VAL A 10 -7.62 21.64 19.02
CA VAL A 10 -7.54 23.10 18.82
C VAL A 10 -8.90 23.69 18.44
N ASN A 11 -9.64 23.01 17.58
CA ASN A 11 -10.98 23.45 17.16
C ASN A 11 -11.98 23.47 18.32
N ASP A 12 -11.84 22.54 19.27
CA ASP A 12 -12.65 22.46 20.47
C ASP A 12 -12.14 23.39 21.62
N GLY A 13 -11.17 24.28 21.32
CA GLY A 13 -10.63 25.28 22.26
C GLY A 13 -9.51 24.78 23.18
N GLY A 14 -9.01 23.56 22.95
CA GLY A 14 -7.88 22.98 23.70
C GLY A 14 -6.53 23.40 23.15
N TRP A 15 -5.47 23.21 23.97
CA TRP A 15 -4.07 23.47 23.59
C TRP A 15 -3.13 22.54 24.37
N HIS A 16 -2.75 21.40 23.76
CA HIS A 16 -2.00 20.34 24.43
C HIS A 16 -0.75 19.92 23.66
N ILE A 17 0.37 20.61 23.86
CA ILE A 17 1.64 20.34 23.17
C ILE A 17 2.29 19.03 23.69
N ALA A 18 2.22 18.77 24.99
CA ALA A 18 2.97 17.70 25.64
C ALA A 18 2.57 16.29 25.15
N ASP A 19 1.33 16.08 24.73
CA ASP A 19 0.88 14.78 24.25
C ASP A 19 1.42 14.44 22.85
N ALA A 20 1.66 15.44 22.00
CA ALA A 20 2.26 15.24 20.70
C ALA A 20 3.70 14.73 20.81
N VAL A 21 4.48 15.26 21.78
CA VAL A 21 5.88 14.87 21.98
C VAL A 21 6.03 13.39 22.31
N LYS A 22 5.10 12.80 23.03
CA LYS A 22 5.16 11.39 23.48
C LYS A 22 5.03 10.38 22.33
N ARG A 23 4.47 10.80 21.18
CA ARG A 23 4.04 9.89 20.10
C ARG A 23 4.55 10.31 18.72
N SER A 24 5.30 11.39 18.63
CA SER A 24 5.75 11.94 17.35
C SER A 24 7.24 11.76 17.16
N TYR A 25 7.61 11.26 16.01
CA TYR A 25 8.98 11.10 15.57
C TYR A 25 9.19 11.88 14.27
N ASP A 26 10.41 12.28 14.01
CA ASP A 26 10.81 12.76 12.69
C ASP A 26 11.00 11.56 11.77
N VAL A 27 10.73 11.73 10.48
CA VAL A 27 10.89 10.64 9.51
C VAL A 27 12.36 10.44 9.13
N GLU A 28 13.18 11.47 9.25
CA GLU A 28 14.63 11.43 9.03
C GLU A 28 15.28 10.29 9.83
N GLY A 29 16.12 9.52 9.18
CA GLY A 29 16.81 8.37 9.77
C GLY A 29 15.95 7.12 9.99
N MET A 30 14.65 7.15 9.70
CA MET A 30 13.80 5.96 9.79
C MET A 30 14.08 4.97 8.66
N ASN A 31 13.90 3.68 8.96
CA ASN A 31 13.86 2.62 7.97
C ASN A 31 12.46 2.56 7.35
N VAL A 32 12.35 2.88 6.07
CA VAL A 32 11.09 2.86 5.31
C VAL A 32 11.14 1.76 4.27
N GLY A 33 10.24 0.80 4.39
CA GLY A 33 10.19 -0.36 3.51
C GLY A 33 8.93 -0.46 2.68
N THR A 34 9.02 -1.03 1.48
CA THR A 34 7.86 -1.39 0.67
C THR A 34 7.82 -2.88 0.37
N ILE A 35 6.65 -3.48 0.54
CA ILE A 35 6.36 -4.84 0.08
C ILE A 35 5.80 -4.73 -1.33
N ALA A 36 6.54 -5.28 -2.26
CA ALA A 36 6.54 -5.07 -3.70
C ALA A 36 7.08 -3.68 -4.13
N ALA A 37 8.06 -3.72 -5.04
CA ALA A 37 8.73 -2.55 -5.62
C ALA A 37 8.40 -2.40 -7.12
N GLY A 38 7.17 -2.71 -7.49
CA GLY A 38 6.63 -2.41 -8.80
C GLY A 38 6.49 -0.90 -9.04
N ARG A 39 5.69 -0.50 -10.03
CA ARG A 39 5.54 0.93 -10.39
C ARG A 39 5.19 1.83 -9.20
N ILE A 40 4.25 1.39 -8.34
CA ILE A 40 3.81 2.18 -7.18
C ILE A 40 4.84 2.11 -6.06
N GLY A 41 5.27 0.91 -5.66
CA GLY A 41 6.23 0.75 -4.56
C GLY A 41 7.56 1.45 -4.82
N TYR A 42 8.11 1.31 -6.04
CA TYR A 42 9.33 2.04 -6.41
C TYR A 42 9.15 3.57 -6.40
N ASP A 43 7.99 4.06 -6.88
CA ASP A 43 7.70 5.50 -6.88
C ASP A 43 7.54 6.06 -5.46
N VAL A 44 7.01 5.25 -4.52
CA VAL A 44 7.01 5.60 -3.09
C VAL A 44 8.43 5.74 -2.57
N LEU A 45 9.31 4.76 -2.80
CA LEU A 45 10.71 4.82 -2.38
C LEU A 45 11.41 6.05 -2.96
N ARG A 46 11.26 6.31 -4.26
CA ARG A 46 11.84 7.47 -4.93
C ARG A 46 11.37 8.80 -4.32
N LYS A 47 10.10 8.90 -3.93
CA LYS A 47 9.55 10.10 -3.29
C LYS A 47 9.94 10.23 -1.82
N MET A 48 10.28 9.12 -1.16
CA MET A 48 10.77 9.14 0.22
C MET A 48 12.28 9.45 0.31
N TYR A 49 13.03 9.22 -0.75
CA TYR A 49 14.50 9.45 -0.79
C TYR A 49 14.93 10.83 -0.27
N PRO A 50 14.32 11.97 -0.64
CA PRO A 50 14.73 13.29 -0.16
C PRO A 50 14.38 13.58 1.31
N PHE A 51 13.79 12.63 2.05
CA PHE A 51 13.51 12.78 3.48
C PHE A 51 14.60 12.17 4.38
N ASP A 52 15.77 11.83 3.82
CA ASP A 52 16.93 11.29 4.54
C ASP A 52 16.58 10.01 5.34
N VAL A 53 15.81 9.13 4.73
CA VAL A 53 15.39 7.81 5.26
C VAL A 53 16.26 6.69 4.70
N HIS A 54 16.36 5.58 5.43
CA HIS A 54 16.92 4.34 4.92
C HIS A 54 15.84 3.55 4.18
N LEU A 55 16.06 3.30 2.89
CA LEU A 55 15.06 2.71 2.01
C LEU A 55 15.27 1.20 1.85
N HIS A 56 14.19 0.45 2.07
CA HIS A 56 14.17 -0.99 2.02
C HIS A 56 13.07 -1.49 1.08
N TYR A 57 13.27 -2.65 0.47
CA TYR A 57 12.20 -3.29 -0.29
C TYR A 57 12.31 -4.81 -0.29
N ASN A 58 11.17 -5.45 -0.45
CA ASN A 58 11.02 -6.84 -0.82
C ASN A 58 10.20 -6.91 -2.10
N ASP A 59 10.60 -7.73 -3.04
CA ASP A 59 9.84 -8.05 -4.26
C ASP A 59 10.23 -9.46 -4.72
N ARG A 60 9.34 -10.15 -5.41
CA ARG A 60 9.63 -11.45 -6.05
C ARG A 60 10.73 -11.33 -7.11
N HIS A 61 10.85 -10.16 -7.70
CA HIS A 61 11.88 -9.84 -8.69
C HIS A 61 12.74 -8.68 -8.17
N ARG A 62 14.00 -9.00 -7.90
CA ARG A 62 14.95 -7.98 -7.48
C ARG A 62 15.05 -6.87 -8.53
N LEU A 63 15.06 -5.62 -8.08
CA LEU A 63 15.23 -4.46 -8.96
C LEU A 63 16.60 -4.50 -9.67
N PRO A 64 16.72 -3.90 -10.87
CA PRO A 64 18.02 -3.66 -11.49
C PRO A 64 18.96 -2.93 -10.54
N ILE A 65 20.23 -3.33 -10.55
CA ILE A 65 21.25 -2.81 -9.64
C ILE A 65 21.44 -1.28 -9.76
N GLU A 66 21.15 -0.72 -10.92
CA GLU A 66 21.22 0.71 -11.18
C GLU A 66 20.16 1.46 -10.36
N LYS A 67 18.94 0.90 -10.27
CA LYS A 67 17.84 1.45 -9.44
C LYS A 67 18.12 1.34 -7.95
N GLU A 68 18.74 0.23 -7.52
CA GLU A 68 19.15 0.07 -6.13
C GLU A 68 20.19 1.12 -5.75
N LYS A 69 21.19 1.34 -6.62
CA LYS A 69 22.24 2.35 -6.39
C LYS A 69 21.72 3.78 -6.44
N GLU A 70 20.80 4.07 -7.37
CA GLU A 70 20.22 5.42 -7.52
C GLU A 70 19.58 5.93 -6.21
N LEU A 71 18.87 5.05 -5.50
CA LEU A 71 18.16 5.40 -4.28
C LEU A 71 18.78 4.79 -3.01
N ASN A 72 19.95 4.16 -3.12
CA ASN A 72 20.60 3.44 -2.03
C ASN A 72 19.67 2.43 -1.33
N LEU A 73 18.98 1.57 -2.13
CA LEU A 73 18.00 0.63 -1.64
C LEU A 73 18.64 -0.60 -1.03
N THR A 74 18.07 -1.07 0.08
CA THR A 74 18.38 -2.37 0.67
C THR A 74 17.31 -3.38 0.26
N TYR A 75 17.73 -4.44 -0.46
CA TYR A 75 16.87 -5.56 -0.83
C TYR A 75 16.73 -6.57 0.32
N HIS A 76 15.52 -7.08 0.52
CA HIS A 76 15.20 -8.16 1.43
C HIS A 76 14.64 -9.36 0.67
N GLU A 77 15.22 -10.54 0.88
CA GLU A 77 14.76 -11.76 0.23
C GLU A 77 13.37 -12.21 0.72
N THR A 78 13.05 -11.92 1.99
CA THR A 78 11.76 -12.28 2.59
C THR A 78 11.04 -11.06 3.15
N VAL A 79 9.72 -11.15 3.25
CA VAL A 79 8.88 -10.11 3.86
C VAL A 79 9.21 -9.97 5.34
N GLU A 80 9.47 -11.08 6.03
CA GLU A 80 9.84 -11.11 7.45
C GLU A 80 11.13 -10.32 7.72
N SER A 81 12.13 -10.51 6.87
CA SER A 81 13.39 -9.77 6.99
C SER A 81 13.17 -8.26 6.85
N LEU A 82 12.27 -7.85 5.94
CA LEU A 82 11.93 -6.44 5.75
C LEU A 82 11.19 -5.87 6.96
N VAL A 83 10.12 -6.52 7.41
CA VAL A 83 9.26 -5.98 8.46
C VAL A 83 9.96 -5.92 9.83
N SER A 84 10.98 -6.78 10.05
CA SER A 84 11.73 -6.82 11.31
C SER A 84 12.63 -5.59 11.53
N VAL A 85 12.99 -4.86 10.47
CA VAL A 85 13.89 -3.70 10.54
C VAL A 85 13.20 -2.37 10.25
N CYS A 86 12.06 -2.39 9.54
CA CYS A 86 11.41 -1.16 9.11
C CYS A 86 10.59 -0.49 10.20
N ASP A 87 10.74 0.82 10.32
CA ASP A 87 9.91 1.69 11.16
C ASP A 87 8.58 2.02 10.47
N VAL A 88 8.61 2.10 9.13
CA VAL A 88 7.42 2.35 8.30
C VAL A 88 7.37 1.30 7.20
N ILE A 89 6.27 0.58 7.12
CA ILE A 89 6.04 -0.51 6.18
C ILE A 89 4.89 -0.11 5.24
N ASN A 90 5.18 0.03 3.96
CA ASN A 90 4.20 0.31 2.92
C ASN A 90 3.85 -0.96 2.15
N ILE A 91 2.57 -1.28 2.04
CA ILE A 91 2.05 -2.43 1.30
C ILE A 91 1.67 -1.97 -0.12
N SER A 92 2.39 -2.48 -1.12
CA SER A 92 2.17 -2.17 -2.55
C SER A 92 1.98 -3.42 -3.41
N CYS A 93 1.92 -4.61 -2.80
CA CYS A 93 1.71 -5.86 -3.53
C CYS A 93 0.26 -5.99 -4.02
N PRO A 94 0.02 -6.65 -5.17
CA PRO A 94 -1.32 -6.97 -5.62
C PRO A 94 -1.97 -8.04 -4.73
N LEU A 95 -3.31 -8.11 -4.72
CA LEU A 95 -4.05 -9.17 -4.05
C LEU A 95 -4.15 -10.39 -4.97
N HIS A 96 -3.66 -11.51 -4.52
CA HIS A 96 -3.86 -12.85 -5.09
C HIS A 96 -3.69 -13.89 -3.98
N SER A 97 -3.82 -15.19 -4.29
CA SER A 97 -3.80 -16.27 -3.28
C SER A 97 -2.57 -16.26 -2.36
N GLU A 98 -1.40 -15.80 -2.84
CA GLU A 98 -0.16 -15.76 -2.07
C GLU A 98 -0.03 -14.52 -1.17
N THR A 99 -0.84 -13.48 -1.42
CA THR A 99 -0.80 -12.21 -0.67
C THR A 99 -2.07 -11.94 0.12
N GLU A 100 -3.13 -12.75 -0.09
CA GLU A 100 -4.32 -12.70 0.77
C GLU A 100 -3.92 -13.12 2.18
N ASN A 101 -4.26 -12.27 3.16
CA ASN A 101 -3.92 -12.45 4.57
C ASN A 101 -2.39 -12.53 4.84
N LEU A 102 -1.57 -11.91 3.98
CA LEU A 102 -0.12 -11.86 4.15
C LEU A 102 0.29 -11.24 5.50
N PHE A 103 -0.37 -10.16 5.91
CA PHE A 103 -0.21 -9.55 7.22
C PHE A 103 -1.12 -10.24 8.23
N ASP A 104 -0.80 -11.48 8.56
CA ASP A 104 -1.42 -12.25 9.62
C ASP A 104 -0.78 -11.98 10.99
N GLU A 105 -1.22 -12.69 12.02
CA GLU A 105 -0.69 -12.57 13.38
C GLU A 105 0.80 -12.90 13.45
N GLU A 106 1.24 -13.93 12.70
CA GLU A 106 2.64 -14.36 12.68
C GLU A 106 3.54 -13.28 12.09
N LEU A 107 3.21 -12.74 10.90
CA LEU A 107 4.01 -11.70 10.28
C LEU A 107 3.99 -10.40 11.08
N ILE A 108 2.83 -10.02 11.62
CA ILE A 108 2.69 -8.83 12.45
C ILE A 108 3.57 -8.94 13.70
N SER A 109 3.66 -10.13 14.32
CA SER A 109 4.51 -10.35 15.49
C SER A 109 6.01 -10.16 15.21
N LYS A 110 6.43 -10.35 13.95
CA LYS A 110 7.81 -10.14 13.48
C LYS A 110 8.11 -8.68 13.15
N CYS A 111 7.10 -7.83 13.04
CA CYS A 111 7.32 -6.40 12.81
C CYS A 111 8.12 -5.78 13.95
N LYS A 112 8.96 -4.81 13.61
CA LYS A 112 9.64 -3.99 14.60
C LYS A 112 8.61 -3.37 15.55
N LYS A 113 8.80 -3.53 16.87
CA LYS A 113 7.91 -2.93 17.85
C LYS A 113 7.85 -1.41 17.65
N GLY A 114 6.65 -0.88 17.57
CA GLY A 114 6.42 0.54 17.31
C GLY A 114 6.35 0.93 15.83
N ALA A 115 6.39 -0.05 14.92
CA ALA A 115 6.29 0.21 13.49
C ALA A 115 4.93 0.82 13.09
N TYR A 116 4.94 1.52 11.97
CA TYR A 116 3.76 2.02 11.29
C TYR A 116 3.51 1.21 10.03
N VAL A 117 2.27 0.83 9.78
CA VAL A 117 1.87 0.07 8.58
C VAL A 117 0.92 0.91 7.73
N ILE A 118 1.18 0.98 6.43
CA ILE A 118 0.40 1.72 5.45
C ILE A 118 -0.10 0.75 4.38
N ASN A 119 -1.41 0.68 4.18
CA ASN A 119 -2.01 -0.18 3.17
C ASN A 119 -2.87 0.64 2.20
N THR A 120 -2.35 0.87 1.01
CA THR A 120 -3.07 1.44 -0.14
C THR A 120 -3.23 0.43 -1.27
N ALA A 121 -2.98 -0.85 -1.01
CA ALA A 121 -3.06 -1.94 -1.98
C ALA A 121 -4.45 -2.58 -2.00
N ARG A 122 -4.73 -3.53 -1.10
CA ARG A 122 -6.05 -4.19 -0.95
C ARG A 122 -6.32 -4.58 0.50
N GLY A 123 -7.58 -4.47 0.93
CA GLY A 123 -7.99 -4.73 2.32
C GLY A 123 -7.72 -6.15 2.79
N LYS A 124 -7.92 -7.15 1.94
CA LYS A 124 -7.70 -8.57 2.26
C LYS A 124 -6.23 -8.98 2.47
N ILE A 125 -5.28 -8.11 2.18
CA ILE A 125 -3.86 -8.40 2.43
C ILE A 125 -3.55 -8.39 3.93
N VAL A 126 -4.31 -7.63 4.72
CA VAL A 126 -4.10 -7.46 6.16
C VAL A 126 -5.22 -8.16 6.94
N ASN A 127 -4.84 -9.06 7.83
CA ASN A 127 -5.76 -9.63 8.80
C ASN A 127 -6.21 -8.55 9.78
N ARG A 128 -7.49 -8.24 9.75
CA ARG A 128 -8.07 -7.11 10.49
C ARG A 128 -8.07 -7.33 12.00
N GLU A 129 -8.31 -8.56 12.43
CA GLU A 129 -8.33 -8.95 13.84
C GLU A 129 -6.91 -8.88 14.44
N ALA A 130 -5.92 -9.43 13.71
CA ALA A 130 -4.52 -9.38 14.12
C ALA A 130 -3.97 -7.94 14.16
N MET A 131 -4.30 -7.12 13.16
CA MET A 131 -3.88 -5.71 13.13
C MET A 131 -4.53 -4.90 14.26
N ALA A 132 -5.82 -5.10 14.54
CA ALA A 132 -6.48 -4.44 15.66
C ALA A 132 -5.85 -4.81 17.00
N ALA A 133 -5.57 -6.08 17.23
CA ALA A 133 -4.89 -6.55 18.46
C ALA A 133 -3.48 -5.97 18.59
N ALA A 134 -2.74 -5.88 17.48
CA ALA A 134 -1.40 -5.29 17.48
C ALA A 134 -1.39 -3.78 17.78
N LEU A 135 -2.41 -3.05 17.32
CA LEU A 135 -2.61 -1.64 17.66
C LEU A 135 -3.01 -1.45 19.12
N GLU A 136 -3.91 -2.29 19.64
CA GLU A 136 -4.34 -2.25 21.04
C GLU A 136 -3.19 -2.56 22.00
N SER A 137 -2.34 -3.53 21.67
CA SER A 137 -1.15 -3.86 22.48
C SER A 137 -0.02 -2.84 22.35
N GLY A 138 -0.07 -1.95 21.34
CA GLY A 138 1.01 -1.01 21.03
C GLY A 138 2.23 -1.68 20.38
N HIS A 139 2.10 -2.91 19.90
CA HIS A 139 3.14 -3.56 19.10
C HIS A 139 3.31 -2.82 17.77
N ILE A 140 2.20 -2.48 17.10
CA ILE A 140 2.13 -1.56 15.97
C ILE A 140 1.67 -0.19 16.48
N SER A 141 2.41 0.87 16.17
CA SER A 141 2.11 2.22 16.64
C SER A 141 1.00 2.90 15.87
N GLY A 142 0.78 2.53 14.62
CA GLY A 142 -0.28 3.10 13.81
C GLY A 142 -0.50 2.33 12.51
N TYR A 143 -1.74 2.35 12.04
CA TYR A 143 -2.15 1.78 10.76
C TYR A 143 -2.87 2.83 9.93
N ALA A 144 -2.40 3.07 8.72
CA ALA A 144 -3.08 3.94 7.75
C ALA A 144 -3.59 3.09 6.58
N GLY A 145 -4.90 3.15 6.34
CA GLY A 145 -5.55 2.36 5.30
C GLY A 145 -6.45 3.18 4.40
N ASP A 146 -6.36 2.89 3.10
CA ASP A 146 -7.27 3.44 2.09
C ASP A 146 -8.17 2.35 1.50
N VAL A 147 -7.91 1.09 1.88
CA VAL A 147 -8.58 -0.11 1.36
C VAL A 147 -9.04 -1.00 2.51
N TRP A 148 -10.23 -1.55 2.40
CA TRP A 148 -10.94 -2.24 3.47
C TRP A 148 -11.57 -3.53 2.96
N PHE A 149 -11.91 -4.45 3.87
CA PHE A 149 -12.70 -5.62 3.53
C PHE A 149 -13.62 -5.98 4.71
N PRO A 150 -14.95 -6.05 4.48
CA PRO A 150 -15.67 -5.66 3.26
C PRO A 150 -15.55 -4.15 2.98
N GLN A 151 -15.83 -3.74 1.75
CA GLN A 151 -15.82 -2.35 1.34
C GLN A 151 -17.18 -2.01 0.65
N PRO A 152 -17.97 -1.06 1.20
CA PRO A 152 -17.71 -0.27 2.42
C PRO A 152 -17.76 -1.13 3.69
N ALA A 153 -16.97 -0.75 4.70
CA ALA A 153 -17.01 -1.41 6.00
C ALA A 153 -18.32 -1.08 6.72
N PRO A 154 -19.05 -2.07 7.30
CA PRO A 154 -20.22 -1.83 8.14
C PRO A 154 -19.93 -0.88 9.31
N ASN A 155 -20.99 -0.26 9.87
CA ASN A 155 -20.82 0.75 10.93
C ASN A 155 -20.19 0.20 12.22
N ASP A 156 -20.41 -1.08 12.52
CA ASP A 156 -19.88 -1.76 13.70
C ASP A 156 -18.55 -2.49 13.44
N HIS A 157 -18.02 -2.40 12.22
CA HIS A 157 -16.86 -3.15 11.79
C HIS A 157 -15.60 -2.77 12.60
N ILE A 158 -14.71 -3.75 12.83
CA ILE A 158 -13.49 -3.59 13.63
C ILE A 158 -12.58 -2.46 13.10
N TRP A 159 -12.48 -2.30 11.79
CA TRP A 159 -11.73 -1.20 11.17
C TRP A 159 -12.14 0.20 11.63
N ARG A 160 -13.39 0.37 12.07
CA ARG A 160 -13.89 1.67 12.54
C ARG A 160 -13.62 1.93 14.02
N LYS A 161 -13.18 0.90 14.77
CA LYS A 161 -13.05 0.92 16.23
C LYS A 161 -11.61 0.81 16.70
N MET A 162 -10.69 0.30 15.87
CA MET A 162 -9.29 0.12 16.25
C MET A 162 -8.61 1.46 16.57
N PRO A 163 -7.70 1.50 17.57
CA PRO A 163 -6.99 2.72 17.93
C PRO A 163 -5.90 3.08 16.89
N ASN A 164 -5.41 4.32 16.95
CA ASN A 164 -4.23 4.79 16.22
C ASN A 164 -4.26 4.47 14.73
N HIS A 165 -5.41 4.68 14.08
CA HIS A 165 -5.57 4.41 12.66
C HIS A 165 -6.02 5.64 11.87
N GLY A 166 -5.64 5.70 10.59
CA GLY A 166 -6.14 6.64 9.60
C GLY A 166 -6.94 5.90 8.52
N MET A 167 -8.21 6.29 8.35
CA MET A 167 -9.13 5.69 7.39
C MET A 167 -9.51 6.66 6.29
N THR A 168 -9.35 6.23 5.03
CA THR A 168 -9.90 6.93 3.87
C THR A 168 -10.71 5.97 2.99
N PRO A 169 -11.74 6.45 2.27
CA PRO A 169 -12.69 5.59 1.56
C PRO A 169 -12.21 5.23 0.15
N HIS A 170 -11.02 4.65 0.02
CA HIS A 170 -10.40 4.23 -1.23
C HIS A 170 -10.23 5.40 -2.23
N THR A 171 -9.65 6.50 -1.74
CA THR A 171 -9.49 7.75 -2.51
C THR A 171 -8.06 8.08 -2.89
N SER A 172 -7.07 7.32 -2.42
CA SER A 172 -5.65 7.62 -2.67
C SER A 172 -5.29 7.64 -4.17
N GLY A 173 -5.97 6.84 -4.99
CA GLY A 173 -5.84 6.86 -6.44
C GLY A 173 -6.84 7.76 -7.17
N THR A 174 -7.69 8.50 -6.45
CA THR A 174 -8.82 9.24 -7.02
C THR A 174 -8.53 10.74 -7.02
N SER A 175 -8.09 11.27 -8.15
CA SER A 175 -7.89 12.69 -8.39
C SER A 175 -8.25 13.06 -9.82
N LEU A 176 -8.51 14.32 -10.11
CA LEU A 176 -8.74 14.81 -11.49
C LEU A 176 -7.56 14.42 -12.41
N SER A 177 -6.34 14.56 -11.91
CA SER A 177 -5.14 14.16 -12.67
C SER A 177 -5.06 12.65 -12.90
N ALA A 178 -5.50 11.81 -11.95
CA ALA A 178 -5.57 10.38 -12.13
C ALA A 178 -6.63 10.01 -13.15
N GLN A 179 -7.82 10.62 -13.10
CA GLN A 179 -8.89 10.40 -14.08
C GLN A 179 -8.44 10.79 -15.49
N SER A 180 -7.74 11.92 -15.65
CA SER A 180 -7.18 12.34 -16.93
C SER A 180 -6.18 11.33 -17.50
N ARG A 181 -5.30 10.77 -16.65
CA ARG A 181 -4.35 9.72 -17.06
C ARG A 181 -5.06 8.42 -17.43
N TYR A 182 -6.12 8.04 -16.70
CA TYR A 182 -6.94 6.88 -17.07
C TYR A 182 -7.58 7.05 -18.43
N ALA A 183 -8.24 8.18 -18.68
CA ALA A 183 -8.86 8.48 -19.96
C ALA A 183 -7.84 8.51 -21.09
N ALA A 184 -6.68 9.12 -20.88
CA ALA A 184 -5.60 9.16 -21.87
C ALA A 184 -5.06 7.75 -22.19
N GLY A 185 -4.88 6.88 -21.19
CA GLY A 185 -4.44 5.52 -21.38
C GLY A 185 -5.46 4.66 -22.15
N VAL A 186 -6.73 4.79 -21.83
CA VAL A 186 -7.81 4.10 -22.58
C VAL A 186 -7.85 4.57 -24.02
N ARG A 187 -7.79 5.88 -24.25
CA ARG A 187 -7.76 6.46 -25.58
C ARG A 187 -6.56 5.95 -26.40
N GLU A 188 -5.37 5.93 -25.83
CA GLU A 188 -4.15 5.43 -26.47
C GLU A 188 -4.30 3.95 -26.88
N ILE A 189 -4.84 3.10 -26.00
CA ILE A 189 -5.08 1.69 -26.31
C ILE A 189 -6.03 1.54 -27.52
N LEU A 190 -7.13 2.32 -27.54
CA LEU A 190 -8.10 2.29 -28.62
C LEU A 190 -7.51 2.79 -29.94
N GLU A 191 -6.77 3.91 -29.92
CA GLU A 191 -6.06 4.44 -31.08
C GLU A 191 -5.08 3.40 -31.65
N CYS A 192 -4.23 2.81 -30.80
CA CYS A 192 -3.32 1.73 -31.22
C CYS A 192 -4.07 0.54 -31.84
N PHE A 193 -5.18 0.12 -31.23
CA PHE A 193 -5.97 -1.01 -31.72
C PHE A 193 -6.56 -0.74 -33.10
N PHE A 194 -7.18 0.41 -33.31
CA PHE A 194 -7.82 0.75 -34.61
C PHE A 194 -6.82 1.09 -35.72
N ASP A 195 -5.67 1.66 -35.37
CA ASP A 195 -4.62 2.02 -36.32
C ASP A 195 -3.67 0.85 -36.60
N GLY A 196 -3.83 -0.30 -35.95
CA GLY A 196 -2.95 -1.47 -36.11
C GLY A 196 -1.55 -1.25 -35.52
N ASN A 197 -1.40 -0.29 -34.60
CA ASN A 197 -0.14 -0.02 -33.92
C ASN A 197 0.03 -0.93 -32.69
N PRO A 198 1.28 -1.24 -32.27
CA PRO A 198 1.51 -2.04 -31.09
C PRO A 198 1.08 -1.29 -29.83
N ILE A 199 0.32 -1.97 -28.96
CA ILE A 199 -0.05 -1.47 -27.64
C ILE A 199 1.18 -1.56 -26.72
N ARG A 200 1.39 -0.55 -25.90
CA ARG A 200 2.51 -0.53 -24.94
C ARG A 200 2.49 -1.75 -24.03
N ASN A 201 3.67 -2.32 -23.79
CA ASN A 201 3.84 -3.53 -23.00
C ASN A 201 3.29 -3.41 -21.56
N GLU A 202 3.29 -2.20 -20.99
CA GLU A 202 2.75 -1.91 -19.66
C GLU A 202 1.23 -2.11 -19.56
N TYR A 203 0.51 -2.06 -20.69
CA TYR A 203 -0.94 -2.25 -20.73
C TYR A 203 -1.35 -3.68 -21.05
N ILE A 204 -0.40 -4.51 -21.52
CA ILE A 204 -0.70 -5.88 -21.91
C ILE A 204 -0.74 -6.75 -20.66
N ILE A 205 -1.87 -7.44 -20.46
CA ILE A 205 -2.06 -8.42 -19.39
C ILE A 205 -2.13 -9.83 -19.98
N VAL A 206 -2.87 -9.98 -21.07
CA VAL A 206 -3.04 -11.26 -21.78
C VAL A 206 -2.77 -11.05 -23.26
N GLN A 207 -2.01 -11.94 -23.87
CA GLN A 207 -1.77 -12.00 -25.29
C GLN A 207 -1.83 -13.45 -25.75
N ASN A 208 -2.64 -13.73 -26.77
CA ASN A 208 -2.87 -15.08 -27.32
C ASN A 208 -3.32 -16.11 -26.26
N GLY A 209 -4.06 -15.69 -25.22
CA GLY A 209 -4.57 -16.54 -24.16
C GLY A 209 -3.63 -16.75 -22.98
N ASP A 210 -2.39 -16.28 -23.05
CA ASP A 210 -1.41 -16.36 -21.97
C ASP A 210 -1.16 -15.00 -21.30
N LEU A 211 -0.78 -15.03 -20.02
CA LEU A 211 -0.31 -13.84 -19.32
C LEU A 211 0.94 -13.30 -20.01
N ALA A 212 0.92 -12.04 -20.39
CA ALA A 212 1.97 -11.41 -21.14
C ALA A 212 2.12 -9.93 -20.75
N GLY A 213 3.27 -9.34 -21.13
CA GLY A 213 3.55 -7.94 -20.88
C GLY A 213 3.83 -7.60 -19.42
N MET A 214 4.16 -6.34 -19.18
CA MET A 214 4.46 -5.84 -17.83
C MET A 214 3.20 -5.71 -16.96
N GLY A 215 2.02 -5.58 -17.55
CA GLY A 215 0.74 -5.57 -16.83
C GLY A 215 0.41 -6.90 -16.17
N ALA A 216 0.96 -8.01 -16.67
CA ALA A 216 0.69 -9.36 -16.16
C ALA A 216 1.30 -9.64 -14.77
N HIS A 217 2.26 -8.84 -14.29
CA HIS A 217 2.91 -9.04 -12.99
C HIS A 217 1.93 -9.07 -11.80
N SER A 218 0.78 -8.40 -11.94
CA SER A 218 -0.24 -8.34 -10.89
C SER A 218 -1.24 -9.51 -10.93
N TYR A 219 -1.07 -10.46 -11.86
CA TYR A 219 -2.01 -11.56 -12.07
C TYR A 219 -1.32 -12.92 -11.94
N SER A 220 -2.01 -13.92 -11.38
CA SER A 220 -1.61 -15.31 -11.41
C SER A 220 -2.36 -16.06 -12.52
N LYS A 221 -1.81 -17.17 -13.02
CA LYS A 221 -2.53 -18.06 -13.93
C LYS A 221 -3.85 -18.49 -13.27
N GLY A 222 -4.98 -18.13 -13.85
CA GLY A 222 -6.32 -18.38 -13.31
C GLY A 222 -7.03 -17.17 -12.69
N SER A 223 -6.33 -16.06 -12.41
CA SER A 223 -6.95 -14.84 -11.90
C SER A 223 -7.33 -13.83 -12.99
N ALA A 224 -7.05 -14.12 -14.24
CA ALA A 224 -7.35 -13.23 -15.37
C ALA A 224 -8.86 -12.99 -15.62
N THR A 225 -9.73 -13.74 -14.94
CA THR A 225 -11.20 -13.53 -14.93
C THR A 225 -11.67 -12.63 -13.78
N GLY A 226 -10.77 -12.03 -13.03
CA GLY A 226 -11.06 -11.25 -11.85
C GLY A 226 -11.62 -9.87 -12.12
N GLY A 227 -12.87 -9.80 -12.51
CA GLY A 227 -13.71 -8.74 -11.98
C GLY A 227 -13.83 -9.03 -10.48
N SER A 228 -13.19 -8.21 -9.64
CA SER A 228 -13.26 -8.40 -8.20
C SER A 228 -14.72 -8.45 -7.76
N GLU A 229 -15.06 -9.34 -6.82
CA GLU A 229 -16.36 -9.31 -6.11
C GLU A 229 -16.65 -7.91 -5.55
N GLU A 230 -15.62 -7.08 -5.37
CA GLU A 230 -15.72 -5.66 -5.01
C GLU A 230 -16.48 -4.84 -6.07
N ALA A 231 -16.33 -5.13 -7.38
CA ALA A 231 -17.03 -4.40 -8.44
C ALA A 231 -18.53 -4.72 -8.49
N ALA A 232 -18.97 -5.86 -7.98
CA ALA A 232 -20.37 -6.26 -7.95
C ALA A 232 -21.21 -5.48 -6.90
N ASN A 233 -20.57 -4.89 -5.89
CA ASN A 233 -21.24 -4.16 -4.81
C ASN A 233 -21.47 -2.68 -5.08
N PHE A 234 -21.00 -2.13 -6.21
CA PHE A 234 -21.23 -0.74 -6.60
C PHE A 234 -22.58 -0.47 -7.29
N LYS A 235 -23.45 -1.49 -7.39
CA LYS A 235 -24.81 -1.38 -7.97
C LYS A 235 -25.92 -1.33 -6.91
N LYS A 236 -25.78 -0.50 -5.88
CA LYS A 236 -26.93 -0.09 -5.05
C LYS A 236 -26.75 1.32 -4.54
#